data_cb7ad0cb3b334d1bd1fc1dc6e28a493b
#
_entry.id   cb7ad0cb3b334d1bd1fc1dc6e28a493b
#
_cell.length_a   1.000
_cell.length_b   1.000
_cell.length_c   1.000
_cell.angle_alpha   90.00
_cell.angle_beta   90.00
_cell.angle_gamma   90.00
#
_symmetry.space_group_name_H-M   'P 1'
#
loop_
_entity.id
_entity.type
_entity.pdbx_description
1 polymer ?
#
loop_
_entity_poly.entity_id
_entity_poly.type
_entity_poly.pdbx_seq_one_letter_code
_entity_poly.pdbx_strand_id
1 'polypeptide(L)'
;YPGAHFTGLELQEESADMARRSVQVNGREEQISILQGDLRNCEEQLKAGAWDVVTVNPPYMKVPAGQHNRNLAMNLARHEIACTLTDVLASAARLLKSKGRFYMVHRPMRLPEIMEQMREFKIEPKRMQLVYPKLEREPKMLLIEGIRGGAPELRVAPPLIIYHEDGSYTEPVRRIYEGNNGNSQSASM
;
A
#
# COMPACT_ATOMS: atom_id res chain seq x y z
N TYR A 1 7.23 -14.44 6.07
CA TYR A 1 6.97 -14.34 7.52
C TYR A 1 6.18 -15.58 7.94
N PRO A 2 6.85 -16.63 8.46
CA PRO A 2 6.19 -17.80 9.01
C PRO A 2 5.24 -17.36 10.15
N GLY A 3 3.99 -17.83 10.13
CA GLY A 3 2.98 -17.50 11.15
C GLY A 3 2.22 -16.18 10.93
N ALA A 4 2.52 -15.39 9.90
CA ALA A 4 1.67 -14.25 9.53
C ALA A 4 0.51 -14.71 8.64
N HIS A 5 -0.70 -14.22 8.90
CA HIS A 5 -1.86 -14.41 8.05
C HIS A 5 -2.18 -13.12 7.31
N PHE A 6 -2.52 -13.24 6.05
CA PHE A 6 -2.81 -12.12 5.16
C PHE A 6 -4.25 -12.21 4.65
N THR A 7 -4.92 -11.08 4.60
CA THR A 7 -6.23 -10.97 3.97
C THR A 7 -6.20 -9.86 2.93
N GLY A 8 -6.44 -10.20 1.68
CA GLY A 8 -6.65 -9.23 0.61
C GLY A 8 -8.14 -8.92 0.49
N LEU A 9 -8.48 -7.63 0.40
CA LEU A 9 -9.82 -7.16 0.08
C LEU A 9 -9.80 -6.53 -1.32
N GLU A 10 -10.60 -7.08 -2.23
CA GLU A 10 -10.67 -6.65 -3.62
C GLU A 10 -12.12 -6.34 -4.00
N LEU A 11 -12.35 -5.18 -4.60
CA LEU A 11 -13.69 -4.75 -5.01
C LEU A 11 -14.22 -5.53 -6.21
N GLN A 12 -13.34 -5.80 -7.19
CA GLN A 12 -13.72 -6.41 -8.46
C GLN A 12 -13.71 -7.93 -8.34
N GLU A 13 -14.85 -8.56 -8.65
CA GLU A 13 -15.01 -10.00 -8.55
C GLU A 13 -13.99 -10.79 -9.39
N GLU A 14 -13.75 -10.37 -10.64
CA GLU A 14 -12.78 -11.00 -11.54
C GLU A 14 -11.35 -10.94 -10.99
N SER A 15 -10.97 -9.80 -10.41
CA SER A 15 -9.64 -9.63 -9.78
C SER A 15 -9.51 -10.45 -8.49
N ALA A 16 -10.57 -10.51 -7.70
CA ALA A 16 -10.61 -11.33 -6.49
C ALA A 16 -10.51 -12.83 -6.83
N ASP A 17 -11.20 -13.29 -7.89
CA ASP A 17 -11.12 -14.67 -8.37
C ASP A 17 -9.71 -14.99 -8.88
N MET A 18 -9.11 -14.11 -9.68
CA MET A 18 -7.73 -14.28 -10.14
C MET A 18 -6.73 -14.36 -8.98
N ALA A 19 -6.91 -13.53 -7.95
CA ALA A 19 -6.08 -13.56 -6.75
C ALA A 19 -6.25 -14.87 -5.97
N ARG A 20 -7.48 -15.38 -5.78
CA ARG A 20 -7.74 -16.67 -5.13
C ARG A 20 -7.08 -17.83 -5.87
N ARG A 21 -7.19 -17.86 -7.20
CA ARG A 21 -6.51 -18.89 -8.02
C ARG A 21 -4.99 -18.79 -7.88
N SER A 22 -4.44 -17.58 -7.83
CA SER A 22 -3.01 -17.39 -7.59
C SER A 22 -2.57 -17.92 -6.23
N VAL A 23 -3.34 -17.68 -5.17
CA VAL A 23 -3.08 -18.23 -3.83
C VAL A 23 -3.08 -19.77 -3.88
N GLN A 24 -4.07 -20.37 -4.52
CA GLN A 24 -4.22 -21.81 -4.66
C GLN A 24 -3.06 -22.46 -5.44
N VAL A 25 -2.70 -21.90 -6.60
CA VAL A 25 -1.59 -22.42 -7.43
C VAL A 25 -0.26 -22.37 -6.67
N ASN A 26 -0.09 -21.43 -5.75
CA ASN A 26 1.11 -21.29 -4.92
C ASN A 26 1.03 -22.04 -3.58
N GLY A 27 -0.06 -22.79 -3.30
CA GLY A 27 -0.22 -23.56 -2.05
C GLY A 27 -0.17 -22.67 -0.81
N ARG A 28 -0.84 -21.51 -0.84
CA ARG A 28 -0.81 -20.52 0.25
C ARG A 28 -2.16 -20.26 0.92
N GLU A 29 -3.14 -21.15 0.73
CA GLU A 29 -4.52 -21.01 1.22
C GLU A 29 -4.61 -20.95 2.74
N GLU A 30 -3.70 -21.61 3.43
CA GLU A 30 -3.64 -21.55 4.91
C GLU A 30 -3.14 -20.19 5.44
N GLN A 31 -2.40 -19.45 4.62
CA GLN A 31 -1.75 -18.20 5.01
C GLN A 31 -2.43 -16.96 4.42
N ILE A 32 -3.05 -17.08 3.24
CA ILE A 32 -3.60 -15.95 2.48
C ILE A 32 -5.08 -16.20 2.16
N SER A 33 -5.92 -15.28 2.57
CA SER A 33 -7.34 -15.24 2.23
C SER A 33 -7.65 -14.04 1.34
N ILE A 34 -8.50 -14.25 0.33
CA ILE A 34 -8.96 -13.17 -0.56
C ILE A 34 -10.47 -13.01 -0.42
N LEU A 35 -10.89 -11.84 0.03
CA LEU A 35 -12.28 -11.44 0.16
C LEU A 35 -12.66 -10.50 -1.00
N GLN A 36 -13.85 -10.69 -1.55
CA GLN A 36 -14.43 -9.73 -2.47
C GLN A 36 -15.32 -8.79 -1.67
N GLY A 37 -15.09 -7.49 -1.77
CA GLY A 37 -15.85 -6.49 -1.03
C GLY A 37 -15.36 -5.06 -1.21
N ASP A 38 -16.18 -4.14 -0.75
CA ASP A 38 -15.88 -2.70 -0.78
C ASP A 38 -15.16 -2.28 0.52
N LEU A 39 -14.05 -1.59 0.38
CA LEU A 39 -13.28 -1.06 1.51
C LEU A 39 -14.13 -0.16 2.42
N ARG A 40 -15.11 0.56 1.88
CA ARG A 40 -16.00 1.45 2.62
C ARG A 40 -16.89 0.71 3.62
N ASN A 41 -17.18 -0.56 3.35
CA ASN A 41 -18.01 -1.45 4.18
C ASN A 41 -17.20 -2.66 4.66
N CYS A 42 -15.89 -2.51 4.81
CA CYS A 42 -15.00 -3.63 5.13
C CYS A 42 -15.32 -4.29 6.51
N GLU A 43 -15.97 -3.59 7.42
CA GLU A 43 -16.41 -4.10 8.71
C GLU A 43 -17.44 -5.21 8.64
N GLU A 44 -18.14 -5.36 7.53
CA GLU A 44 -19.07 -6.49 7.31
C GLU A 44 -18.35 -7.82 7.24
N GLN A 45 -17.08 -7.82 6.84
CA GLN A 45 -16.27 -9.01 6.63
C GLN A 45 -15.00 -9.04 7.50
N LEU A 46 -14.50 -7.86 7.92
CA LEU A 46 -13.24 -7.72 8.64
C LEU A 46 -13.48 -7.14 10.04
N LYS A 47 -12.99 -7.84 11.04
CA LYS A 47 -13.15 -7.42 12.43
C LYS A 47 -12.38 -6.12 12.72
N ALA A 48 -13.07 -5.10 13.21
CA ALA A 48 -12.49 -3.85 13.65
C ALA A 48 -11.49 -4.05 14.79
N GLY A 49 -10.41 -3.27 14.79
CA GLY A 49 -9.40 -3.29 15.84
C GLY A 49 -8.65 -4.61 16.00
N ALA A 50 -8.64 -5.47 14.96
CA ALA A 50 -8.05 -6.81 15.03
C ALA A 50 -6.73 -6.94 14.25
N TRP A 51 -6.34 -5.93 13.48
CA TRP A 51 -5.24 -6.03 12.52
C TRP A 51 -3.98 -5.34 13.03
N ASP A 52 -2.86 -6.05 12.95
CA ASP A 52 -1.55 -5.53 13.34
C ASP A 52 -0.98 -4.59 12.27
N VAL A 53 -1.27 -4.91 11.00
CA VAL A 53 -0.78 -4.17 9.85
C VAL A 53 -1.89 -4.03 8.80
N VAL A 54 -2.01 -2.83 8.23
CA VAL A 54 -2.81 -2.56 7.03
C VAL A 54 -1.88 -1.96 5.97
N THR A 55 -1.90 -2.51 4.77
CA THR A 55 -1.14 -1.99 3.63
C THR A 55 -2.09 -1.62 2.50
N VAL A 56 -1.81 -0.53 1.79
CA VAL A 56 -2.65 -0.10 0.68
C VAL A 56 -1.83 0.55 -0.43
N ASN A 57 -2.25 0.26 -1.66
CA ASN A 57 -1.80 0.96 -2.86
C ASN A 57 -3.04 1.50 -3.59
N PRO A 58 -3.61 2.63 -3.12
CA PRO A 58 -4.88 3.13 -3.64
C PRO A 58 -4.71 3.76 -5.03
N PRO A 59 -5.80 3.96 -5.79
CA PRO A 59 -5.75 4.73 -7.02
C PRO A 59 -5.26 6.16 -6.74
N TYR A 60 -4.31 6.66 -7.56
CA TYR A 60 -3.56 7.88 -7.25
C TYR A 60 -4.16 9.17 -7.77
N MET A 61 -5.14 9.11 -8.64
CA MET A 61 -5.57 10.27 -9.43
C MET A 61 -6.93 10.78 -8.97
N LYS A 62 -6.99 12.08 -8.69
CA LYS A 62 -8.28 12.80 -8.69
C LYS A 62 -8.72 12.94 -10.15
N VAL A 63 -10.01 12.74 -10.46
CA VAL A 63 -10.55 13.07 -11.78
C VAL A 63 -10.42 14.58 -11.95
N PRO A 64 -9.65 15.09 -12.93
CA PRO A 64 -9.58 16.52 -13.17
C PRO A 64 -10.97 17.00 -13.63
N ALA A 65 -11.55 17.95 -12.92
CA ALA A 65 -12.73 18.64 -13.38
C ALA A 65 -12.41 19.31 -14.74
N GLY A 66 -13.01 18.83 -15.83
CA GLY A 66 -12.91 19.44 -17.15
C GLY A 66 -12.17 18.68 -18.25
N GLN A 67 -11.68 17.48 -18.06
CA GLN A 67 -11.13 16.70 -19.17
C GLN A 67 -12.19 15.94 -19.96
N HIS A 68 -12.35 16.34 -21.23
CA HIS A 68 -13.34 15.78 -22.17
C HIS A 68 -12.98 14.42 -22.81
N ASN A 69 -11.97 13.71 -22.30
CA ASN A 69 -11.69 12.37 -22.81
C ASN A 69 -12.57 11.35 -22.06
N ARG A 70 -13.77 11.12 -22.62
CA ARG A 70 -14.85 10.31 -22.01
C ARG A 70 -14.38 8.93 -21.54
N ASN A 71 -13.50 8.24 -22.28
CA ASN A 71 -13.08 6.90 -21.92
C ASN A 71 -12.06 6.89 -20.77
N LEU A 72 -11.13 7.85 -20.76
CA LEU A 72 -10.17 8.00 -19.66
C LEU A 72 -10.86 8.52 -18.40
N ALA A 73 -11.75 9.51 -18.56
CA ALA A 73 -12.55 10.04 -17.45
C ALA A 73 -13.51 8.99 -16.87
N MET A 74 -14.11 8.13 -17.68
CA MET A 74 -14.97 7.03 -17.18
C MET A 74 -14.18 5.96 -16.45
N ASN A 75 -12.98 5.60 -16.91
CA ASN A 75 -12.14 4.63 -16.21
C ASN A 75 -11.58 5.22 -14.91
N LEU A 76 -11.11 6.46 -14.93
CA LEU A 76 -10.66 7.18 -13.74
C LEU A 76 -11.79 7.41 -12.76
N ALA A 77 -12.99 7.83 -13.23
CA ALA A 77 -14.17 8.00 -12.40
C ALA A 77 -14.64 6.69 -11.76
N ARG A 78 -14.55 5.56 -12.45
CA ARG A 78 -14.86 4.24 -11.86
C ARG A 78 -13.91 3.89 -10.72
N HIS A 79 -12.65 4.25 -10.82
CA HIS A 79 -11.64 3.98 -9.78
C HIS A 79 -11.71 4.98 -8.61
N GLU A 80 -12.02 6.27 -8.85
CA GLU A 80 -12.18 7.27 -7.77
C GLU A 80 -13.57 7.27 -7.12
N ILE A 81 -14.62 6.90 -7.87
CA ILE A 81 -15.95 6.65 -7.27
C ILE A 81 -15.87 5.44 -6.33
N ALA A 82 -14.92 4.53 -6.57
CA ALA A 82 -14.75 3.34 -5.73
C ALA A 82 -14.09 3.64 -4.37
N CYS A 83 -13.10 4.55 -4.27
CA CYS A 83 -12.37 4.76 -3.02
C CYS A 83 -11.57 6.07 -3.01
N THR A 84 -11.86 6.96 -2.06
CA THR A 84 -11.09 8.18 -1.81
C THR A 84 -9.97 7.93 -0.79
N LEU A 85 -9.03 8.88 -0.67
CA LEU A 85 -8.01 8.83 0.40
C LEU A 85 -8.65 8.79 1.79
N THR A 86 -9.72 9.54 1.97
CA THR A 86 -10.52 9.57 3.21
C THR A 86 -11.10 8.19 3.54
N ASP A 87 -11.68 7.50 2.55
CA ASP A 87 -12.21 6.13 2.73
C ASP A 87 -11.11 5.14 3.14
N VAL A 88 -9.95 5.23 2.47
CA VAL A 88 -8.78 4.40 2.78
C VAL A 88 -8.35 4.58 4.23
N LEU A 89 -8.15 5.83 4.65
CA LEU A 89 -7.66 6.13 6.00
C LEU A 89 -8.69 5.84 7.08
N ALA A 90 -9.97 6.12 6.82
CA ALA A 90 -11.06 5.78 7.73
C ALA A 90 -11.14 4.27 7.98
N SER A 91 -11.09 3.48 6.91
CA SER A 91 -11.14 2.01 7.00
C SER A 91 -9.87 1.44 7.65
N ALA A 92 -8.69 1.91 7.27
CA ALA A 92 -7.44 1.51 7.92
C ALA A 92 -7.44 1.82 9.42
N ALA A 93 -7.89 3.01 9.80
CA ALA A 93 -8.01 3.41 11.21
C ALA A 93 -9.00 2.54 11.99
N ARG A 94 -10.06 2.08 11.35
CA ARG A 94 -11.07 1.20 11.94
C ARG A 94 -10.55 -0.23 12.14
N LEU A 95 -9.83 -0.74 11.16
CA LEU A 95 -9.29 -2.10 11.16
C LEU A 95 -8.11 -2.27 12.12
N LEU A 96 -7.21 -1.29 12.19
CA LEU A 96 -5.97 -1.39 12.96
C LEU A 96 -6.23 -1.48 14.47
N LYS A 97 -5.47 -2.34 15.14
CA LYS A 97 -5.28 -2.31 16.60
C LYS A 97 -4.68 -0.98 17.05
N SER A 98 -4.81 -0.67 18.34
CA SER A 98 -3.98 0.38 18.98
C SER A 98 -2.50 0.04 18.74
N LYS A 99 -1.71 1.01 18.27
CA LYS A 99 -0.30 0.86 17.86
C LYS A 99 -0.09 -0.03 16.63
N GLY A 100 -1.15 -0.45 15.93
CA GLY A 100 -1.05 -1.11 14.64
C GLY A 100 -0.42 -0.19 13.59
N ARG A 101 0.19 -0.79 12.57
CA ARG A 101 0.97 -0.09 11.55
C ARG A 101 0.20 0.02 10.25
N PHE A 102 0.26 1.20 9.67
CA PHE A 102 -0.30 1.52 8.35
C PHE A 102 0.83 1.77 7.36
N TYR A 103 0.73 1.18 6.17
CA TYR A 103 1.66 1.44 5.08
C TYR A 103 0.89 1.80 3.81
N MET A 104 1.34 2.86 3.13
CA MET A 104 0.72 3.31 1.89
C MET A 104 1.77 3.71 0.86
N VAL A 105 1.51 3.36 -0.40
CA VAL A 105 2.19 3.92 -1.57
C VAL A 105 1.31 4.99 -2.16
N HIS A 106 1.86 6.16 -2.50
CA HIS A 106 1.10 7.24 -3.11
C HIS A 106 1.98 8.16 -3.99
N ARG A 107 1.37 9.18 -4.59
CA ARG A 107 2.09 10.22 -5.33
C ARG A 107 2.61 11.31 -4.38
N PRO A 108 3.89 11.78 -4.55
CA PRO A 108 4.47 12.81 -3.68
C PRO A 108 3.70 14.13 -3.65
N MET A 109 3.08 14.51 -4.76
CA MET A 109 2.30 15.75 -4.87
C MET A 109 1.10 15.82 -3.91
N ARG A 110 0.65 14.67 -3.40
CA ARG A 110 -0.45 14.61 -2.41
C ARG A 110 0.03 14.53 -0.96
N LEU A 111 1.34 14.66 -0.72
CA LEU A 111 1.91 14.55 0.62
C LEU A 111 1.25 15.47 1.66
N PRO A 112 0.97 16.76 1.39
CA PRO A 112 0.32 17.63 2.38
C PRO A 112 -1.06 17.09 2.81
N GLU A 113 -1.89 16.69 1.84
CA GLU A 113 -3.22 16.12 2.08
C GLU A 113 -3.14 14.77 2.84
N ILE A 114 -2.16 13.94 2.48
CA ILE A 114 -1.94 12.65 3.16
C ILE A 114 -1.58 12.85 4.62
N MET A 115 -0.65 13.76 4.91
CA MET A 115 -0.24 14.05 6.29
C MET A 115 -1.38 14.58 7.15
N GLU A 116 -2.17 15.50 6.62
CA GLU A 116 -3.33 16.07 7.28
C GLU A 116 -4.35 14.98 7.62
N GLN A 117 -4.80 14.24 6.61
CA GLN A 117 -5.82 13.21 6.79
C GLN A 117 -5.34 12.03 7.66
N MET A 118 -4.10 11.59 7.54
CA MET A 118 -3.56 10.55 8.44
C MET A 118 -3.72 10.95 9.90
N ARG A 119 -3.40 12.18 10.26
CA ARG A 119 -3.51 12.69 11.63
C ARG A 119 -4.97 12.85 12.06
N GLU A 120 -5.84 13.28 11.16
CA GLU A 120 -7.30 13.34 11.39
C GLU A 120 -7.85 11.97 11.82
N PHE A 121 -7.45 10.89 11.12
CA PHE A 121 -7.83 9.52 11.43
C PHE A 121 -7.00 8.85 12.52
N LYS A 122 -6.20 9.61 13.28
CA LYS A 122 -5.36 9.10 14.38
C LYS A 122 -4.32 8.07 13.93
N ILE A 123 -3.89 8.15 12.69
CA ILE A 123 -2.74 7.41 12.14
C ILE A 123 -1.57 8.38 12.06
N GLU A 124 -0.73 8.42 13.09
CA GLU A 124 0.40 9.35 13.11
C GLU A 124 1.49 8.92 12.13
N PRO A 125 1.89 9.77 11.16
CA PRO A 125 2.99 9.49 10.25
C PRO A 125 4.31 9.28 10.99
N LYS A 126 5.04 8.20 10.72
CA LYS A 126 6.26 7.82 11.45
C LYS A 126 7.49 7.72 10.57
N ARG A 127 7.31 7.35 9.33
CA ARG A 127 8.39 7.24 8.36
C ARG A 127 7.88 7.52 6.97
N MET A 128 8.68 8.24 6.18
CA MET A 128 8.42 8.41 4.76
C MET A 128 9.70 8.17 3.95
N GLN A 129 9.52 7.76 2.69
CA GLN A 129 10.59 7.59 1.73
C GLN A 129 10.09 7.99 0.35
N LEU A 130 10.87 8.81 -0.34
CA LEU A 130 10.59 9.17 -1.73
C LEU A 130 11.31 8.20 -2.66
N VAL A 131 10.60 7.78 -3.72
CA VAL A 131 11.11 6.84 -4.72
C VAL A 131 11.31 7.57 -6.02
N TYR A 132 12.54 7.54 -6.50
CA TYR A 132 13.02 8.21 -7.69
C TYR A 132 13.28 7.21 -8.81
N PRO A 133 12.85 7.46 -10.04
CA PRO A 133 13.24 6.60 -11.17
C PRO A 133 14.75 6.64 -11.39
N LYS A 134 15.36 7.84 -11.36
CA LYS A 134 16.80 8.12 -11.40
C LYS A 134 17.10 9.30 -10.48
N LEU A 135 18.36 9.46 -10.06
CA LEU A 135 18.78 10.52 -9.12
C LEU A 135 18.42 11.93 -9.61
N GLU A 136 18.60 12.19 -10.90
CA GLU A 136 18.34 13.50 -11.53
C GLU A 136 16.86 13.76 -11.88
N ARG A 137 15.96 12.85 -11.55
CA ARG A 137 14.53 12.97 -11.84
C ARG A 137 13.74 13.28 -10.58
N GLU A 138 12.56 13.87 -10.76
CA GLU A 138 11.60 14.03 -9.66
C GLU A 138 11.10 12.68 -9.12
N PRO A 139 10.82 12.59 -7.81
CA PRO A 139 10.25 11.39 -7.23
C PRO A 139 8.87 11.10 -7.85
N LYS A 140 8.61 9.84 -8.13
CA LYS A 140 7.34 9.38 -8.72
C LYS A 140 6.42 8.72 -7.70
N MET A 141 6.98 8.21 -6.61
CA MET A 141 6.21 7.56 -5.54
C MET A 141 6.68 8.04 -4.17
N LEU A 142 5.74 8.03 -3.24
CA LEU A 142 5.90 8.23 -1.82
C LEU A 142 5.55 6.90 -1.13
N LEU A 143 6.44 6.40 -0.29
CA LEU A 143 6.15 5.35 0.67
C LEU A 143 5.96 6.02 2.03
N ILE A 144 4.87 5.73 2.71
CA ILE A 144 4.59 6.30 4.03
C ILE A 144 4.14 5.23 5.01
N GLU A 145 4.71 5.28 6.21
CA GLU A 145 4.32 4.46 7.35
C GLU A 145 3.66 5.35 8.40
N GLY A 146 2.58 4.87 9.00
CA GLY A 146 1.93 5.49 10.15
C GLY A 146 1.65 4.50 11.25
N ILE A 147 1.40 5.00 12.46
CA ILE A 147 1.03 4.18 13.63
C ILE A 147 -0.28 4.70 14.20
N ARG A 148 -1.26 3.81 14.37
CA ARG A 148 -2.53 4.14 15.01
C ARG A 148 -2.33 4.56 16.46
N GLY A 149 -2.74 5.80 16.79
CA GLY A 149 -2.51 6.40 18.11
C GLY A 149 -1.03 6.55 18.46
N GLY A 150 -0.17 6.75 17.45
CA GLY A 150 1.26 7.05 17.62
C GLY A 150 1.49 8.43 18.22
N ALA A 151 2.63 8.63 18.89
CA ALA A 151 3.11 9.96 19.26
C ALA A 151 3.69 10.67 18.02
N PRO A 152 3.75 12.01 17.98
CA PRO A 152 4.41 12.75 16.90
C PRO A 152 5.87 12.29 16.71
N GLU A 153 6.44 12.52 15.61
CA GLU A 153 7.81 12.31 15.16
C GLU A 153 7.84 11.56 13.81
N LEU A 154 8.23 12.26 12.77
CA LEU A 154 8.39 11.72 11.42
C LEU A 154 9.87 11.58 11.07
N ARG A 155 10.27 10.40 10.58
CA ARG A 155 11.59 10.15 10.00
C ARG A 155 11.51 10.13 8.48
N VAL A 156 12.35 10.91 7.83
CA VAL A 156 12.53 10.87 6.39
C VAL A 156 13.69 9.95 6.06
N ALA A 157 13.41 8.84 5.41
CA ALA A 157 14.42 7.88 4.98
C ALA A 157 15.20 8.42 3.77
N PRO A 158 16.45 7.98 3.55
CA PRO A 158 17.18 8.26 2.32
C PRO A 158 16.34 7.90 1.08
N PRO A 159 16.49 8.64 -0.03
CA PRO A 159 15.73 8.36 -1.25
C PRO A 159 16.01 6.95 -1.79
N LEU A 160 14.98 6.29 -2.30
CA LEU A 160 15.12 5.03 -3.04
C LEU A 160 15.25 5.36 -4.53
N ILE A 161 16.43 5.17 -5.07
CA ILE A 161 16.69 5.34 -6.51
C ILE A 161 16.46 3.98 -7.18
N ILE A 162 15.62 3.93 -8.23
CA ILE A 162 15.27 2.66 -8.88
C ILE A 162 16.35 2.23 -9.88
N TYR A 163 16.77 3.13 -10.76
CA TYR A 163 17.68 2.82 -11.86
C TYR A 163 18.98 3.60 -11.76
N HIS A 164 20.07 2.94 -12.17
CA HIS A 164 21.32 3.60 -12.57
C HIS A 164 21.14 4.33 -13.90
N GLU A 165 22.15 5.10 -14.31
CA GLU A 165 22.13 5.83 -15.59
C GLU A 165 21.99 4.88 -16.81
N ASP A 166 22.55 3.70 -16.74
CA ASP A 166 22.49 2.66 -17.77
C ASP A 166 21.13 1.93 -17.82
N GLY A 167 20.21 2.23 -16.90
CA GLY A 167 18.88 1.62 -16.82
C GLY A 167 18.81 0.32 -15.99
N SER A 168 19.93 -0.16 -15.45
CA SER A 168 19.92 -1.29 -14.53
C SER A 168 19.34 -0.91 -13.16
N TYR A 169 18.79 -1.89 -12.41
CA TYR A 169 18.33 -1.67 -11.04
C TYR A 169 19.49 -1.37 -10.09
N THR A 170 19.26 -0.42 -9.19
CA THR A 170 20.20 -0.16 -8.08
C THR A 170 20.23 -1.32 -7.09
N GLU A 171 21.33 -1.43 -6.35
CA GLU A 171 21.48 -2.48 -5.35
C GLU A 171 20.36 -2.54 -4.30
N PRO A 172 19.87 -1.41 -3.72
CA PRO A 172 18.73 -1.44 -2.82
C PRO A 172 17.47 -2.05 -3.45
N VAL A 173 17.21 -1.75 -4.73
CA VAL A 173 16.05 -2.28 -5.45
C VAL A 173 16.22 -3.77 -5.76
N ARG A 174 17.40 -4.20 -6.18
CA ARG A 174 17.70 -5.63 -6.38
C ARG A 174 17.44 -6.43 -5.11
N ARG A 175 17.92 -5.97 -3.96
CA ARG A 175 17.66 -6.62 -2.66
C ARG A 175 16.19 -6.75 -2.31
N ILE A 176 15.35 -5.78 -2.73
CA ILE A 176 13.90 -5.86 -2.52
C ILE A 176 13.29 -6.98 -3.37
N TYR A 177 13.71 -7.13 -4.64
CA TYR A 177 13.18 -8.15 -5.54
C TYR A 177 13.75 -9.55 -5.31
N GLU A 178 15.02 -9.64 -4.96
CA GLU A 178 15.67 -10.94 -4.69
C GLU A 178 15.18 -11.55 -3.37
N GLY A 179 14.50 -10.75 -2.56
CA GLY A 179 14.04 -11.14 -1.23
C GLY A 179 15.23 -11.46 -0.31
N ASN A 180 14.98 -11.84 0.91
CA ASN A 180 15.99 -12.36 1.84
C ASN A 180 16.32 -13.84 1.50
N ASN A 181 16.60 -14.16 0.23
CA ASN A 181 17.05 -15.50 -0.19
C ASN A 181 18.43 -15.86 0.37
N GLY A 182 19.04 -15.01 1.19
CA GLY A 182 20.35 -15.20 1.79
C GLY A 182 20.42 -16.08 3.03
N ASN A 183 19.34 -16.71 3.49
CA ASN A 183 19.36 -17.50 4.74
C ASN A 183 19.04 -19.00 4.56
N SER A 184 19.18 -19.56 3.36
CA SER A 184 18.93 -20.99 3.10
C SER A 184 20.18 -21.80 2.76
N GLN A 185 21.40 -21.25 2.86
CA GLN A 185 22.63 -21.99 2.51
C GLN A 185 23.74 -21.91 3.57
N SER A 186 23.44 -21.94 4.86
CA SER A 186 24.45 -22.15 5.89
C SER A 186 24.00 -23.06 7.02
N ALA A 187 23.36 -24.19 6.66
CA ALA A 187 23.09 -25.29 7.57
C ALA A 187 23.40 -26.62 6.88
N SER A 188 24.61 -26.76 6.38
CA SER A 188 25.18 -28.07 6.01
C SER A 188 26.71 -27.92 5.91
N MET A 189 27.36 -27.98 7.04
CA MET A 189 28.70 -28.58 7.28
C MET A 189 28.87 -28.80 8.78
#